data_3f8fa257a56da7713b1d8887c7ac1847
#
_entry.id   3f8fa257a56da7713b1d8887c7ac1847
#
_cell.length_a   1.000
_cell.length_b   1.000
_cell.length_c   1.000
_cell.angle_alpha   90.00
_cell.angle_beta   90.00
_cell.angle_gamma   90.00
#
_symmetry.space_group_name_H-M   'P 1'
#
loop_
_entity.id
_entity.type
_entity.pdbx_description
1 polymer ?
#
loop_
_entity_poly.entity_id
_entity_poly.type
_entity_poly.pdbx_seq_one_letter_code
_entity_poly.pdbx_strand_id
1 'polypeptide(L)'
;MGNTALIIRLQFILQMNFLNANMENNILFQPNPVTIKIPPPQKILIIYNPISSAGNTEAIANHLKIELNFHGKSVEVRASEKKMKGYTRIADDIAASDLVVVVGGDGTIRKLLDIINKTNTPIYAIPGGNESLFARFYEMNANADDLLQAITAGTCLQQFYGLISGKGIQGEKPFFNMASMGLDSLTVKNIGKRKGPLNDSIYVWHGLKALCALHHPTVSVSVDGERVIDRGSGYIIIANNSAYAKNLQLVPAANPSKNELVLGFLMGARHQHELFKAMKILQRKPANLPMQYFSGKNIACTLHEKSYPLQVDGDYFRNRDIEAESTIEFSISPKPIRVLIPAFLESNLLKA
;
A
#
# COMPACT_ATOMS: atom_id res chain seq x y z
N MET A 1 -28.35 -16.72 22.11
CA MET A 1 -27.15 -17.47 22.57
C MET A 1 -26.25 -18.03 21.46
N GLY A 2 -26.72 -18.21 20.22
CA GLY A 2 -25.92 -18.76 19.12
C GLY A 2 -24.80 -17.85 18.57
N ASN A 3 -24.97 -16.52 18.58
CA ASN A 3 -24.03 -15.60 17.95
C ASN A 3 -22.75 -15.37 18.78
N THR A 4 -22.83 -15.42 20.11
CA THR A 4 -21.67 -15.19 20.98
C THR A 4 -20.67 -16.35 20.92
N ALA A 5 -21.15 -17.59 20.84
CA ALA A 5 -20.30 -18.77 20.72
C ALA A 5 -19.61 -18.84 19.34
N LEU A 6 -20.26 -18.38 18.28
CA LEU A 6 -19.68 -18.28 16.94
C LEU A 6 -18.57 -17.20 16.88
N ILE A 7 -18.79 -16.07 17.53
CA ILE A 7 -17.81 -14.97 17.63
C ILE A 7 -16.57 -15.42 18.41
N ILE A 8 -16.75 -16.12 19.54
CA ILE A 8 -15.62 -16.62 20.35
C ILE A 8 -14.83 -17.70 19.60
N ARG A 9 -15.52 -18.63 18.89
CA ARG A 9 -14.85 -19.61 18.03
C ARG A 9 -14.09 -18.97 16.86
N LEU A 10 -14.65 -17.95 16.21
CA LEU A 10 -13.96 -17.18 15.17
C LEU A 10 -12.75 -16.43 15.72
N GLN A 11 -12.82 -15.84 16.91
CA GLN A 11 -11.68 -15.23 17.57
C GLN A 11 -10.57 -16.24 17.87
N PHE A 12 -10.92 -17.43 18.37
CA PHE A 12 -9.96 -18.49 18.70
C PHE A 12 -9.28 -19.06 17.44
N ILE A 13 -10.04 -19.32 16.38
CA ILE A 13 -9.51 -19.77 15.08
C ILE A 13 -8.59 -18.70 14.45
N LEU A 14 -8.98 -17.43 14.54
CA LEU A 14 -8.17 -16.31 14.04
C LEU A 14 -6.87 -16.15 14.83
N GLN A 15 -6.91 -16.25 16.18
CA GLN A 15 -5.70 -16.21 17.00
C GLN A 15 -4.76 -17.39 16.74
N MET A 16 -5.26 -18.60 16.61
CA MET A 16 -4.44 -19.79 16.37
C MET A 16 -3.81 -19.78 14.97
N ASN A 17 -4.51 -19.31 13.94
CA ASN A 17 -3.97 -19.20 12.58
C ASN A 17 -2.98 -18.03 12.41
N PHE A 18 -3.05 -17.00 13.28
CA PHE A 18 -2.09 -15.89 13.29
C PHE A 18 -0.75 -16.27 13.94
N LEU A 19 -0.75 -17.18 14.92
CA LEU A 19 0.46 -17.60 15.64
C LEU A 19 1.30 -18.64 14.91
N ASN A 20 0.73 -19.45 14.01
CA ASN A 20 1.42 -20.57 13.37
C ASN A 20 1.87 -20.29 11.92
N ALA A 21 1.81 -19.06 11.43
CA ALA A 21 2.25 -18.74 10.09
C ALA A 21 3.74 -18.34 10.09
N ASN A 22 4.62 -19.32 10.19
CA ASN A 22 5.99 -19.18 9.69
C ASN A 22 5.88 -18.79 8.21
N MET A 23 6.28 -17.57 7.91
CA MET A 23 6.24 -16.98 6.57
C MET A 23 7.36 -17.60 5.74
N GLU A 24 7.02 -18.53 4.88
CA GLU A 24 7.79 -18.68 3.66
C GLU A 24 7.49 -17.44 2.81
N ASN A 25 8.44 -16.52 2.80
CA ASN A 25 8.40 -15.26 2.04
C ASN A 25 8.61 -15.57 0.56
N ASN A 26 7.60 -16.13 -0.08
CA ASN A 26 7.55 -16.13 -1.53
C ASN A 26 6.78 -14.88 -2.00
N ILE A 27 7.42 -13.71 -1.88
CA ILE A 27 7.08 -12.57 -2.73
C ILE A 27 7.58 -12.95 -4.12
N LEU A 28 6.70 -13.59 -4.89
CA LEU A 28 6.96 -13.90 -6.29
C LEU A 28 6.98 -12.57 -7.04
N PHE A 29 8.16 -11.99 -7.16
CA PHE A 29 8.42 -11.05 -8.24
C PHE A 29 8.09 -11.80 -9.53
N GLN A 30 7.07 -11.34 -10.25
CA GLN A 30 6.74 -11.92 -11.54
C GLN A 30 7.93 -11.80 -12.49
N PRO A 31 8.10 -12.71 -13.45
CA PRO A 31 9.29 -12.76 -14.30
C PRO A 31 9.55 -11.41 -15.00
N ASN A 32 10.81 -10.98 -14.93
CA ASN A 32 11.40 -9.83 -15.61
C ASN A 32 10.99 -8.43 -15.12
N PRO A 33 11.21 -8.06 -13.83
CA PRO A 33 11.12 -6.67 -13.42
C PRO A 33 12.23 -5.86 -14.13
N VAL A 34 11.88 -4.64 -14.56
CA VAL A 34 12.86 -3.73 -15.17
C VAL A 34 13.80 -3.22 -14.10
N THR A 35 15.04 -3.71 -14.12
CA THR A 35 16.11 -3.26 -13.23
C THR A 35 17.01 -2.26 -13.94
N ILE A 36 17.54 -1.29 -13.19
CA ILE A 36 18.58 -0.38 -13.63
C ILE A 36 19.69 -0.31 -12.59
N LYS A 37 20.94 -0.18 -13.03
CA LYS A 37 22.07 0.10 -12.15
C LYS A 37 22.28 1.59 -12.06
N ILE A 38 22.50 2.09 -10.86
CA ILE A 38 22.90 3.47 -10.57
C ILE A 38 24.29 3.49 -9.94
N PRO A 39 25.06 4.57 -10.11
CA PRO A 39 26.28 4.77 -9.32
C PRO A 39 25.96 4.71 -7.83
N PRO A 40 26.85 4.17 -6.97
CA PRO A 40 26.62 4.13 -5.54
C PRO A 40 26.32 5.52 -4.97
N PRO A 41 25.12 5.77 -4.40
CA PRO A 41 24.73 7.06 -3.82
C PRO A 41 25.76 7.61 -2.83
N GLN A 42 26.11 8.88 -2.94
CA GLN A 42 27.04 9.58 -2.05
C GLN A 42 26.31 10.57 -1.14
N LYS A 43 25.34 11.31 -1.71
CA LYS A 43 24.50 12.26 -0.99
C LYS A 43 23.16 11.63 -0.65
N ILE A 44 22.89 11.43 0.62
CA ILE A 44 21.70 10.71 1.08
C ILE A 44 20.84 11.64 1.93
N LEU A 45 19.57 11.75 1.60
CA LEU A 45 18.59 12.46 2.40
C LEU A 45 17.73 11.43 3.15
N ILE A 46 17.76 11.46 4.47
CA ILE A 46 16.87 10.65 5.31
C ILE A 46 15.67 11.50 5.73
N ILE A 47 14.47 11.06 5.38
CA ILE A 47 13.21 11.70 5.77
C ILE A 47 12.51 10.81 6.78
N TYR A 48 12.32 11.24 8.02
CA TYR A 48 11.62 10.48 9.03
C TYR A 48 10.27 11.09 9.40
N ASN A 49 9.30 10.25 9.78
CA ASN A 49 8.00 10.71 10.24
C ASN A 49 7.93 10.68 11.79
N PRO A 50 7.98 11.82 12.47
CA PRO A 50 8.10 11.88 13.94
C PRO A 50 6.91 11.31 14.70
N ILE A 51 5.76 11.11 14.04
CA ILE A 51 4.53 10.56 14.66
C ILE A 51 4.32 9.07 14.35
N SER A 52 5.22 8.42 13.59
CA SER A 52 5.16 6.99 13.30
C SER A 52 5.86 6.19 14.40
N SER A 53 5.48 4.93 14.57
CA SER A 53 6.12 3.96 15.49
C SER A 53 6.33 4.48 16.91
N ALA A 54 5.33 5.12 17.49
CA ALA A 54 5.43 5.70 18.84
C ALA A 54 6.64 6.65 19.05
N GLY A 55 7.14 7.30 17.97
CA GLY A 55 8.22 8.27 18.03
C GLY A 55 9.64 7.73 17.84
N ASN A 56 9.82 6.44 17.54
CA ASN A 56 11.16 5.86 17.41
C ASN A 56 11.85 6.13 16.07
N THR A 57 11.14 6.69 15.08
CA THR A 57 11.67 6.93 13.72
C THR A 57 12.82 7.93 13.68
N GLU A 58 12.85 8.91 14.58
CA GLU A 58 13.96 9.86 14.69
C GLU A 58 15.25 9.18 15.17
N ALA A 59 15.16 8.32 16.19
CA ALA A 59 16.30 7.56 16.67
C ALA A 59 16.88 6.65 15.58
N ILE A 60 16.01 5.98 14.81
CA ILE A 60 16.41 5.16 13.65
C ILE A 60 17.12 6.03 12.60
N ALA A 61 16.55 7.18 12.24
CA ALA A 61 17.13 8.09 11.25
C ALA A 61 18.53 8.60 11.67
N ASN A 62 18.68 8.95 12.95
CA ASN A 62 19.97 9.41 13.48
C ASN A 62 21.01 8.29 13.57
N HIS A 63 20.60 7.07 13.93
CA HIS A 63 21.48 5.89 13.89
C HIS A 63 21.97 5.62 12.47
N LEU A 64 21.08 5.57 11.48
CA LEU A 64 21.43 5.40 10.07
C LEU A 64 22.37 6.51 9.58
N LYS A 65 22.17 7.77 10.01
CA LYS A 65 23.06 8.88 9.67
C LYS A 65 24.49 8.61 10.17
N ILE A 66 24.64 8.16 11.42
CA ILE A 66 25.95 7.87 12.02
C ILE A 66 26.66 6.78 11.22
N GLU A 67 25.98 5.66 10.98
CA GLU A 67 26.53 4.52 10.25
C GLU A 67 26.93 4.88 8.81
N LEU A 68 26.03 5.54 8.08
CA LEU A 68 26.30 5.95 6.70
C LEU A 68 27.44 6.97 6.61
N ASN A 69 27.55 7.94 7.55
CA ASN A 69 28.65 8.89 7.60
C ASN A 69 29.98 8.17 7.90
N PHE A 70 29.98 7.18 8.80
CA PHE A 70 31.15 6.35 9.08
C PHE A 70 31.68 5.65 7.83
N HIS A 71 30.77 5.27 6.92
CA HIS A 71 31.09 4.69 5.61
C HIS A 71 31.30 5.75 4.49
N GLY A 72 31.58 6.99 4.87
CA GLY A 72 31.99 8.06 3.93
C GLY A 72 30.84 8.66 3.11
N LYS A 73 29.58 8.44 3.51
CA LYS A 73 28.42 9.07 2.84
C LYS A 73 28.11 10.44 3.44
N SER A 74 27.63 11.38 2.62
CA SER A 74 27.13 12.67 3.08
C SER A 74 25.64 12.55 3.39
N VAL A 75 25.24 12.66 4.67
CA VAL A 75 23.88 12.37 5.09
C VAL A 75 23.21 13.57 5.74
N GLU A 76 22.08 13.99 5.19
CA GLU A 76 21.15 14.94 5.81
C GLU A 76 19.92 14.22 6.36
N VAL A 77 19.37 14.75 7.47
CA VAL A 77 18.16 14.22 8.10
C VAL A 77 17.13 15.33 8.19
N ARG A 78 15.89 15.03 7.78
CA ARG A 78 14.74 15.94 7.83
C ARG A 78 13.52 15.24 8.44
N ALA A 79 12.79 15.93 9.29
CA ALA A 79 11.48 15.48 9.72
C ALA A 79 10.45 15.72 8.61
N SER A 80 9.58 14.74 8.38
CA SER A 80 8.45 14.92 7.48
C SER A 80 7.39 15.84 8.12
N GLU A 81 6.71 16.62 7.28
CA GLU A 81 5.67 17.52 7.76
C GLU A 81 4.26 16.94 7.61
N LYS A 82 3.32 17.40 8.48
CA LYS A 82 1.92 16.95 8.41
C LYS A 82 1.20 17.42 7.15
N LYS A 83 1.53 18.63 6.65
CA LYS A 83 0.85 19.26 5.51
C LYS A 83 1.69 19.17 4.24
N MET A 84 1.04 18.99 3.09
CA MET A 84 1.69 18.96 1.77
C MET A 84 2.58 20.17 1.47
N LYS A 85 2.24 21.36 1.99
CA LYS A 85 3.08 22.57 1.85
C LYS A 85 4.50 22.41 2.41
N GLY A 86 4.69 21.57 3.43
CA GLY A 86 6.01 21.26 3.97
C GLY A 86 6.83 20.37 3.07
N TYR A 87 6.17 19.45 2.33
CA TYR A 87 6.87 18.56 1.40
C TYR A 87 7.45 19.30 0.19
N THR A 88 6.86 20.44 -0.22
CA THR A 88 7.45 21.27 -1.28
C THR A 88 8.74 21.93 -0.86
N ARG A 89 8.95 22.18 0.45
CA ARG A 89 10.20 22.76 0.97
C ARG A 89 11.38 21.81 0.94
N ILE A 90 11.12 20.51 0.97
CA ILE A 90 12.17 19.47 0.89
C ILE A 90 12.38 18.96 -0.54
N ALA A 91 11.64 19.50 -1.51
CA ALA A 91 11.77 19.07 -2.91
C ALA A 91 13.17 19.38 -3.48
N ASP A 92 13.74 20.53 -3.11
CA ASP A 92 15.08 20.91 -3.53
C ASP A 92 16.15 20.02 -2.87
N ASP A 93 15.96 19.68 -1.59
CA ASP A 93 16.83 18.73 -0.87
C ASP A 93 16.77 17.34 -1.51
N ILE A 94 15.58 16.89 -1.92
CA ILE A 94 15.39 15.62 -2.65
C ILE A 94 16.11 15.67 -4.00
N ALA A 95 15.94 16.75 -4.75
CA ALA A 95 16.56 16.91 -6.06
C ALA A 95 18.11 16.97 -6.00
N ALA A 96 18.66 17.49 -4.88
CA ALA A 96 20.09 17.57 -4.64
C ALA A 96 20.72 16.28 -4.10
N SER A 97 19.89 15.26 -3.82
CA SER A 97 20.32 13.98 -3.24
C SER A 97 20.39 12.86 -4.28
N ASP A 98 21.33 11.94 -4.10
CA ASP A 98 21.46 10.74 -4.94
C ASP A 98 20.49 9.63 -4.51
N LEU A 99 20.02 9.67 -3.25
CA LEU A 99 19.10 8.70 -2.66
C LEU A 99 18.25 9.37 -1.57
N VAL A 100 16.95 9.06 -1.56
CA VAL A 100 16.05 9.38 -0.45
C VAL A 100 15.76 8.12 0.35
N VAL A 101 16.07 8.14 1.65
CA VAL A 101 15.72 7.08 2.60
C VAL A 101 14.52 7.55 3.44
N VAL A 102 13.39 6.85 3.36
CA VAL A 102 12.18 7.21 4.11
C VAL A 102 12.03 6.32 5.32
N VAL A 103 12.14 6.88 6.51
CA VAL A 103 11.89 6.20 7.79
C VAL A 103 10.47 6.50 8.23
N GLY A 104 9.52 5.60 7.91
CA GLY A 104 8.11 5.84 8.16
C GLY A 104 7.20 4.75 7.60
N GLY A 105 5.91 5.02 7.56
CA GLY A 105 4.90 4.14 6.98
C GLY A 105 4.51 4.55 5.56
N ASP A 106 3.61 3.76 4.95
CA ASP A 106 3.13 3.92 3.58
C ASP A 106 2.56 5.32 3.30
N GLY A 107 1.88 5.92 4.27
CA GLY A 107 1.36 7.29 4.17
C GLY A 107 2.44 8.37 4.01
N THR A 108 3.65 8.17 4.54
CA THR A 108 4.79 9.09 4.35
C THR A 108 5.34 8.94 2.94
N ILE A 109 5.54 7.71 2.48
CA ILE A 109 6.03 7.41 1.12
C ILE A 109 5.05 7.98 0.10
N ARG A 110 3.75 7.74 0.26
CA ARG A 110 2.70 8.23 -0.65
C ARG A 110 2.77 9.75 -0.87
N LYS A 111 3.04 10.54 0.17
CA LYS A 111 3.18 12.00 0.05
C LYS A 111 4.41 12.45 -0.73
N LEU A 112 5.43 11.62 -0.79
CA LEU A 112 6.70 11.90 -1.48
C LEU A 112 6.70 11.44 -2.94
N LEU A 113 5.77 10.55 -3.34
CA LEU A 113 5.79 9.91 -4.67
C LEU A 113 5.86 10.91 -5.82
N ASP A 114 5.06 11.99 -5.79
CA ASP A 114 5.05 13.01 -6.85
C ASP A 114 6.38 13.77 -6.94
N ILE A 115 6.99 14.07 -5.80
CA ILE A 115 8.27 14.79 -5.74
C ILE A 115 9.38 13.88 -6.26
N ILE A 116 9.43 12.65 -5.75
CA ILE A 116 10.39 11.62 -6.16
C ILE A 116 10.28 11.34 -7.67
N ASN A 117 9.06 11.27 -8.19
CA ASN A 117 8.84 11.07 -9.62
C ASN A 117 9.35 12.24 -10.46
N LYS A 118 9.15 13.49 -10.01
CA LYS A 118 9.63 14.70 -10.70
C LYS A 118 11.14 14.83 -10.68
N THR A 119 11.76 14.57 -9.52
CA THR A 119 13.22 14.66 -9.35
C THR A 119 13.96 13.45 -9.91
N ASN A 120 13.24 12.33 -10.12
CA ASN A 120 13.81 11.04 -10.52
C ASN A 120 14.86 10.51 -9.53
N THR A 121 14.77 10.91 -8.26
CA THR A 121 15.66 10.46 -7.19
C THR A 121 15.25 9.08 -6.72
N PRO A 122 16.15 8.10 -6.60
CA PRO A 122 15.85 6.79 -6.06
C PRO A 122 15.33 6.86 -4.62
N ILE A 123 14.44 5.92 -4.25
CA ILE A 123 13.90 5.79 -2.89
C ILE A 123 14.27 4.45 -2.27
N TYR A 124 14.57 4.45 -0.96
CA TYR A 124 14.63 3.27 -0.10
C TYR A 124 13.74 3.48 1.12
N ALA A 125 13.01 2.47 1.58
CA ALA A 125 12.10 2.59 2.70
C ALA A 125 12.61 1.83 3.93
N ILE A 126 12.55 2.47 5.09
CA ILE A 126 12.77 1.84 6.39
C ILE A 126 11.41 1.75 7.09
N PRO A 127 10.95 0.54 7.49
CA PRO A 127 9.64 0.37 8.09
C PRO A 127 9.54 1.13 9.42
N GLY A 128 8.59 2.04 9.50
CA GLY A 128 8.33 2.86 10.68
C GLY A 128 6.84 3.09 10.91
N GLY A 129 5.97 2.38 10.22
CA GLY A 129 4.51 2.38 10.38
C GLY A 129 3.99 1.04 10.88
N ASN A 130 2.68 0.95 11.16
CA ASN A 130 2.06 -0.28 11.65
C ASN A 130 2.15 -1.44 10.64
N GLU A 131 1.90 -1.17 9.36
CA GLU A 131 1.93 -2.19 8.30
C GLU A 131 3.16 -2.08 7.42
N SER A 132 3.55 -0.86 7.00
CA SER A 132 4.73 -0.58 6.15
C SER A 132 4.78 -1.53 4.93
N LEU A 133 3.66 -1.62 4.20
CA LEU A 133 3.49 -2.57 3.09
C LEU A 133 4.52 -2.34 1.98
N PHE A 134 4.89 -1.09 1.72
CA PHE A 134 5.94 -0.77 0.76
C PHE A 134 7.27 -1.41 1.16
N ALA A 135 7.74 -1.18 2.39
CA ALA A 135 9.00 -1.73 2.86
C ALA A 135 8.96 -3.27 2.88
N ARG A 136 7.85 -3.85 3.32
CA ARG A 136 7.66 -5.32 3.34
C ARG A 136 7.65 -5.94 1.95
N PHE A 137 7.05 -5.27 0.96
CA PHE A 137 7.01 -5.77 -0.41
C PHE A 137 8.41 -5.93 -1.00
N TYR A 138 9.33 -5.04 -0.65
CA TYR A 138 10.73 -5.12 -1.05
C TYR A 138 11.64 -5.74 0.01
N GLU A 139 11.09 -6.39 1.04
CA GLU A 139 11.85 -7.01 2.14
C GLU A 139 12.85 -6.07 2.81
N MET A 140 12.56 -4.77 2.78
CA MET A 140 13.36 -3.73 3.43
C MET A 140 13.14 -3.76 4.95
N ASN A 141 14.21 -3.57 5.71
CA ASN A 141 14.19 -3.55 7.18
C ASN A 141 14.97 -2.34 7.73
N ALA A 142 15.06 -2.21 9.06
CA ALA A 142 15.75 -1.11 9.73
C ALA A 142 17.26 -1.39 9.96
N ASN A 143 17.86 -2.34 9.24
CA ASN A 143 19.27 -2.67 9.35
C ASN A 143 20.12 -1.75 8.47
N ALA A 144 21.12 -1.09 9.06
CA ALA A 144 22.04 -0.21 8.35
C ALA A 144 22.94 -0.97 7.35
N ASP A 145 23.32 -2.21 7.68
CA ASP A 145 24.16 -3.04 6.80
C ASP A 145 23.43 -3.40 5.52
N ASP A 146 22.13 -3.74 5.59
CA ASP A 146 21.32 -4.05 4.42
C ASP A 146 21.18 -2.82 3.50
N LEU A 147 21.01 -1.62 4.09
CA LEU A 147 20.97 -0.38 3.34
C LEU A 147 22.34 -0.09 2.68
N LEU A 148 23.45 -0.28 3.39
CA LEU A 148 24.81 -0.10 2.85
C LEU A 148 25.10 -1.08 1.70
N GLN A 149 24.69 -2.33 1.84
CA GLN A 149 24.79 -3.32 0.77
C GLN A 149 23.95 -2.92 -0.45
N ALA A 150 22.71 -2.45 -0.24
CA ALA A 150 21.85 -1.94 -1.32
C ALA A 150 22.49 -0.74 -2.04
N ILE A 151 23.03 0.23 -1.28
CA ILE A 151 23.76 1.40 -1.82
C ILE A 151 24.96 0.96 -2.67
N THR A 152 25.71 -0.02 -2.20
CA THR A 152 26.89 -0.55 -2.89
C THR A 152 26.51 -1.30 -4.17
N ALA A 153 25.45 -2.10 -4.11
CA ALA A 153 24.92 -2.84 -5.26
C ALA A 153 24.33 -1.90 -6.33
N GLY A 154 23.72 -0.79 -5.91
CA GLY A 154 23.18 0.24 -6.79
C GLY A 154 22.05 -0.26 -7.71
N THR A 155 21.31 -1.32 -7.31
CA THR A 155 20.24 -1.88 -8.13
C THR A 155 18.90 -1.26 -7.78
N CYS A 156 18.26 -0.65 -8.77
CA CYS A 156 16.92 -0.09 -8.64
C CYS A 156 15.93 -0.85 -9.52
N LEU A 157 14.71 -1.03 -8.99
CA LEU A 157 13.54 -1.41 -9.78
C LEU A 157 12.82 -0.17 -10.31
N GLN A 158 12.36 -0.22 -11.54
CA GLN A 158 11.42 0.75 -12.08
C GLN A 158 10.00 0.36 -11.69
N GLN A 159 9.33 1.21 -10.92
CA GLN A 159 8.04 0.90 -10.34
C GLN A 159 7.02 2.01 -10.62
N PHE A 160 5.89 1.63 -11.19
CA PHE A 160 4.76 2.53 -11.35
C PHE A 160 3.96 2.64 -10.04
N TYR A 161 3.11 3.65 -9.96
CA TYR A 161 2.16 3.85 -8.86
C TYR A 161 0.84 4.37 -9.41
N GLY A 162 -0.24 4.17 -8.67
CA GLY A 162 -1.55 4.64 -9.08
C GLY A 162 -1.79 6.10 -8.68
N LEU A 163 -2.65 6.76 -9.44
CA LEU A 163 -3.14 8.12 -9.20
C LEU A 163 -4.67 8.09 -9.09
N ILE A 164 -5.23 8.89 -8.19
CA ILE A 164 -6.67 9.02 -7.97
C ILE A 164 -7.06 10.46 -8.25
N SER A 165 -8.07 10.65 -9.09
CA SER A 165 -8.70 11.94 -9.37
C SER A 165 -10.23 11.82 -9.36
N GLY A 166 -10.93 12.93 -9.50
CA GLY A 166 -12.39 12.94 -9.57
C GLY A 166 -13.02 14.11 -8.86
N LYS A 167 -14.36 14.17 -8.90
CA LYS A 167 -15.14 15.26 -8.29
C LYS A 167 -14.80 15.46 -6.81
N GLY A 168 -14.45 16.68 -6.44
CA GLY A 168 -14.10 17.03 -5.07
C GLY A 168 -12.72 16.55 -4.61
N ILE A 169 -11.90 15.95 -5.48
CA ILE A 169 -10.49 15.61 -5.23
C ILE A 169 -9.64 16.71 -5.85
N GLN A 170 -8.89 17.44 -5.03
CA GLN A 170 -8.02 18.51 -5.51
C GLN A 170 -6.71 17.92 -6.06
N GLY A 171 -6.54 17.97 -7.38
CA GLY A 171 -5.41 17.37 -8.09
C GLY A 171 -5.40 15.84 -7.98
N GLU A 172 -4.43 15.22 -8.57
CA GLU A 172 -4.21 13.77 -8.47
C GLU A 172 -3.63 13.39 -7.11
N LYS A 173 -4.03 12.25 -6.56
CA LYS A 173 -3.53 11.72 -5.30
C LYS A 173 -2.88 10.37 -5.54
N PRO A 174 -1.57 10.22 -5.25
CA PRO A 174 -0.88 8.96 -5.48
C PRO A 174 -1.28 7.88 -4.48
N PHE A 175 -1.20 6.62 -4.92
CA PHE A 175 -1.24 5.43 -4.08
C PHE A 175 -0.25 4.39 -4.62
N PHE A 176 0.34 3.62 -3.74
CA PHE A 176 1.36 2.65 -4.13
C PHE A 176 0.82 1.22 -4.20
N ASN A 177 0.03 0.80 -3.21
CA ASN A 177 -0.47 -0.56 -3.14
C ASN A 177 -1.83 -0.69 -3.84
N MET A 178 -2.87 -0.14 -3.22
CA MET A 178 -4.23 -0.26 -3.74
C MET A 178 -5.20 0.77 -3.19
N ALA A 179 -6.30 0.92 -3.89
CA ALA A 179 -7.50 1.60 -3.44
C ALA A 179 -8.69 0.64 -3.51
N SER A 180 -9.62 0.71 -2.56
CA SER A 180 -10.77 -0.20 -2.56
C SER A 180 -12.03 0.39 -1.94
N MET A 181 -13.18 -0.11 -2.39
CA MET A 181 -14.49 0.11 -1.80
C MET A 181 -15.12 -1.24 -1.47
N GLY A 182 -15.30 -1.52 -0.18
CA GLY A 182 -15.81 -2.81 0.30
C GLY A 182 -15.68 -2.96 1.82
N LEU A 183 -15.54 -4.19 2.29
CA LEU A 183 -15.44 -4.51 3.72
C LEU A 183 -14.22 -3.82 4.37
N ASP A 184 -13.10 -3.79 3.69
CA ASP A 184 -11.87 -3.19 4.15
C ASP A 184 -11.98 -1.66 4.31
N SER A 185 -12.61 -0.97 3.36
CA SER A 185 -12.84 0.48 3.46
C SER A 185 -13.78 0.84 4.62
N LEU A 186 -14.82 0.03 4.88
CA LEU A 186 -15.69 0.15 6.05
C LEU A 186 -14.90 -0.10 7.35
N THR A 187 -14.02 -1.10 7.35
CA THR A 187 -13.17 -1.43 8.50
C THR A 187 -12.23 -0.28 8.83
N VAL A 188 -11.51 0.23 7.84
CA VAL A 188 -10.58 1.35 7.99
C VAL A 188 -11.29 2.64 8.43
N LYS A 189 -12.47 2.94 7.87
CA LYS A 189 -13.32 4.06 8.32
C LYS A 189 -13.68 3.94 9.80
N ASN A 190 -14.04 2.74 10.27
CA ASN A 190 -14.38 2.50 11.66
C ASN A 190 -13.17 2.60 12.60
N ILE A 191 -12.00 2.15 12.15
CA ILE A 191 -10.73 2.25 12.89
C ILE A 191 -10.28 3.70 12.98
N GLY A 192 -10.36 4.48 11.90
CA GLY A 192 -9.93 5.88 11.85
C GLY A 192 -10.66 6.81 12.84
N LYS A 193 -11.82 6.39 13.37
CA LYS A 193 -12.55 7.09 14.44
C LYS A 193 -12.00 6.81 15.85
N ARG A 194 -11.05 5.91 15.99
CA ARG A 194 -10.52 5.48 17.27
C ARG A 194 -9.25 6.24 17.65
N LYS A 195 -9.09 6.49 18.96
CA LYS A 195 -7.84 6.97 19.56
C LYS A 195 -7.15 5.81 20.28
N GLY A 196 -5.85 5.60 20.01
CA GLY A 196 -5.00 4.62 20.68
C GLY A 196 -4.28 3.64 19.74
N PRO A 197 -3.38 2.82 20.29
CA PRO A 197 -2.59 1.89 19.50
C PRO A 197 -3.47 0.84 18.81
N LEU A 198 -3.10 0.49 17.59
CA LEU A 198 -3.76 -0.54 16.80
C LEU A 198 -3.06 -1.88 17.02
N ASN A 199 -3.82 -2.92 17.31
CA ASN A 199 -3.38 -4.30 17.35
C ASN A 199 -4.30 -5.17 16.49
N ASP A 200 -3.89 -6.39 16.23
CA ASP A 200 -4.61 -7.32 15.36
C ASP A 200 -6.06 -7.59 15.80
N SER A 201 -6.29 -7.70 17.10
CA SER A 201 -7.62 -7.94 17.66
C SER A 201 -8.59 -6.80 17.33
N ILE A 202 -8.08 -5.57 17.23
CA ILE A 202 -8.86 -4.39 16.87
C ILE A 202 -9.28 -4.46 15.39
N TYR A 203 -8.37 -4.84 14.50
CA TYR A 203 -8.69 -5.03 13.08
C TYR A 203 -9.75 -6.11 12.89
N VAL A 204 -9.60 -7.25 13.58
CA VAL A 204 -10.56 -8.35 13.54
C VAL A 204 -11.93 -7.90 14.04
N TRP A 205 -11.98 -7.20 15.19
CA TRP A 205 -13.24 -6.70 15.75
C TRP A 205 -13.95 -5.71 14.84
N HIS A 206 -13.23 -4.74 14.29
CA HIS A 206 -13.81 -3.76 13.36
C HIS A 206 -14.19 -4.40 12.02
N GLY A 207 -13.46 -5.41 11.55
CA GLY A 207 -13.78 -6.21 10.39
C GLY A 207 -15.11 -6.99 10.57
N LEU A 208 -15.29 -7.66 11.72
CA LEU A 208 -16.55 -8.33 12.07
C LEU A 208 -17.71 -7.34 12.18
N LYS A 209 -17.48 -6.18 12.78
CA LYS A 209 -18.49 -5.12 12.88
C LYS A 209 -18.88 -4.56 11.52
N ALA A 210 -17.89 -4.37 10.64
CA ALA A 210 -18.10 -3.95 9.27
C ALA A 210 -18.87 -5.02 8.46
N LEU A 211 -18.59 -6.30 8.70
CA LEU A 211 -19.30 -7.41 8.07
C LEU A 211 -20.79 -7.44 8.47
N CYS A 212 -21.11 -7.16 9.74
CA CYS A 212 -22.50 -7.08 10.20
C CYS A 212 -23.28 -5.89 9.63
N ALA A 213 -22.58 -4.78 9.36
CA ALA A 213 -23.13 -3.55 8.78
C ALA A 213 -22.98 -3.50 7.25
N LEU A 214 -22.55 -4.60 6.64
CA LEU A 214 -22.14 -4.63 5.25
C LEU A 214 -23.33 -4.37 4.32
N HIS A 215 -23.18 -3.34 3.52
CA HIS A 215 -23.90 -3.14 2.27
C HIS A 215 -22.85 -2.97 1.17
N HIS A 216 -23.09 -3.53 0.02
CA HIS A 216 -22.16 -3.42 -1.09
C HIS A 216 -22.39 -2.10 -1.84
N PRO A 217 -21.34 -1.42 -2.28
CA PRO A 217 -21.51 -0.31 -3.21
C PRO A 217 -22.06 -0.83 -4.54
N THR A 218 -23.00 -0.08 -5.13
CA THR A 218 -23.44 -0.29 -6.51
C THR A 218 -22.61 0.62 -7.41
N VAL A 219 -21.91 0.03 -8.37
CA VAL A 219 -20.94 0.73 -9.20
C VAL A 219 -21.04 0.37 -10.67
N SER A 220 -20.70 1.33 -11.52
CA SER A 220 -20.36 1.07 -12.91
C SER A 220 -18.87 1.34 -13.12
N VAL A 221 -18.16 0.43 -13.76
CA VAL A 221 -16.72 0.56 -13.98
C VAL A 221 -16.39 0.43 -15.44
N SER A 222 -15.52 1.33 -15.92
CA SER A 222 -14.91 1.27 -17.24
C SER A 222 -13.39 1.15 -17.09
N VAL A 223 -12.78 0.35 -17.96
CA VAL A 223 -11.32 0.16 -18.05
C VAL A 223 -10.90 0.58 -19.44
N ASP A 224 -9.99 1.55 -19.55
CA ASP A 224 -9.53 2.16 -20.80
C ASP A 224 -10.68 2.58 -21.74
N GLY A 225 -11.79 3.06 -21.15
CA GLY A 225 -12.99 3.52 -21.87
C GLY A 225 -14.04 2.43 -22.13
N GLU A 226 -13.70 1.16 -21.99
CA GLU A 226 -14.66 0.05 -22.16
C GLU A 226 -15.40 -0.24 -20.84
N ARG A 227 -16.74 -0.32 -20.90
CA ARG A 227 -17.58 -0.67 -19.74
C ARG A 227 -17.46 -2.15 -19.43
N VAL A 228 -16.84 -2.47 -18.28
CA VAL A 228 -16.64 -3.87 -17.83
C VAL A 228 -17.61 -4.28 -16.74
N ILE A 229 -18.16 -3.32 -15.98
CA ILE A 229 -19.18 -3.55 -14.98
C ILE A 229 -20.26 -2.48 -15.15
N ASP A 230 -21.51 -2.90 -15.24
CA ASP A 230 -22.65 -1.98 -15.31
C ASP A 230 -23.59 -2.21 -14.13
N ARG A 231 -23.68 -1.17 -13.24
CA ARG A 231 -24.48 -1.18 -12.01
C ARG A 231 -24.32 -2.45 -11.18
N GLY A 232 -23.09 -3.00 -11.13
CA GLY A 232 -22.75 -4.17 -10.32
C GLY A 232 -22.68 -3.82 -8.84
N SER A 233 -23.27 -4.67 -7.98
CA SER A 233 -23.15 -4.54 -6.52
C SER A 233 -22.06 -5.47 -6.01
N GLY A 234 -21.02 -4.94 -5.34
CA GLY A 234 -19.92 -5.78 -4.86
C GLY A 234 -18.71 -5.00 -4.36
N TYR A 235 -17.62 -5.73 -4.10
CA TYR A 235 -16.33 -5.16 -3.73
C TYR A 235 -15.53 -4.78 -4.94
N ILE A 236 -14.87 -3.62 -4.85
CA ILE A 236 -13.91 -3.14 -5.84
C ILE A 236 -12.56 -2.98 -5.20
N ILE A 237 -11.54 -3.48 -5.87
CA ILE A 237 -10.14 -3.28 -5.52
C ILE A 237 -9.43 -2.84 -6.78
N ILE A 238 -8.82 -1.66 -6.76
CA ILE A 238 -7.92 -1.17 -7.79
C ILE A 238 -6.51 -1.30 -7.25
N ALA A 239 -5.75 -2.24 -7.77
CA ALA A 239 -4.44 -2.61 -7.28
C ALA A 239 -3.34 -2.25 -8.27
N ASN A 240 -2.29 -1.61 -7.76
CA ASN A 240 -1.01 -1.45 -8.44
C ASN A 240 -0.03 -2.55 -8.00
N ASN A 241 -0.22 -3.07 -6.78
CA ASN A 241 0.64 -4.06 -6.15
C ASN A 241 -0.20 -5.21 -5.59
N SER A 242 0.30 -6.44 -5.68
CA SER A 242 -0.38 -7.62 -5.13
C SER A 242 -0.36 -7.68 -3.60
N ALA A 243 0.53 -6.92 -2.93
CA ALA A 243 0.64 -6.91 -1.48
C ALA A 243 -0.61 -6.32 -0.80
N TYR A 244 -1.21 -7.09 0.09
CA TYR A 244 -2.30 -6.69 0.96
C TYR A 244 -1.92 -6.95 2.42
N ALA A 245 -2.74 -6.48 3.37
CA ALA A 245 -2.49 -6.66 4.80
C ALA A 245 -2.04 -8.09 5.13
N LYS A 246 -0.93 -8.24 5.87
CA LYS A 246 -0.37 -9.51 6.32
C LYS A 246 -0.07 -10.52 5.18
N ASN A 247 0.48 -10.02 4.07
CA ASN A 247 0.86 -10.83 2.90
C ASN A 247 -0.31 -11.60 2.23
N LEU A 248 -1.55 -11.12 2.38
CA LEU A 248 -2.65 -11.58 1.56
C LEU A 248 -2.48 -11.06 0.14
N GLN A 249 -2.81 -11.88 -0.86
CA GLN A 249 -2.80 -11.49 -2.26
C GLN A 249 -4.23 -11.55 -2.81
N LEU A 250 -4.98 -10.46 -2.67
CA LEU A 250 -6.34 -10.39 -3.20
C LEU A 250 -6.39 -10.17 -4.70
N VAL A 251 -5.39 -9.50 -5.24
CA VAL A 251 -5.22 -9.22 -6.67
C VAL A 251 -3.83 -9.69 -7.10
N PRO A 252 -3.61 -11.01 -7.28
CA PRO A 252 -2.28 -11.58 -7.51
C PRO A 252 -1.65 -11.13 -8.84
N ALA A 253 -2.46 -10.70 -9.81
CA ALA A 253 -1.96 -10.20 -11.11
C ALA A 253 -1.37 -8.79 -11.04
N ALA A 254 -1.63 -8.01 -9.96
CA ALA A 254 -1.12 -6.66 -9.81
C ALA A 254 0.39 -6.66 -9.60
N ASN A 255 1.10 -5.89 -10.43
CA ASN A 255 2.55 -5.81 -10.43
C ASN A 255 3.00 -4.38 -10.73
N PRO A 256 3.65 -3.69 -9.77
CA PRO A 256 4.05 -2.29 -9.95
C PRO A 256 5.16 -2.08 -11.00
N SER A 257 5.78 -3.15 -11.52
CA SER A 257 6.70 -3.06 -12.67
C SER A 257 5.98 -2.94 -14.01
N LYS A 258 4.68 -3.20 -14.05
CA LYS A 258 3.85 -3.06 -15.25
C LYS A 258 3.19 -1.69 -15.31
N ASN A 259 3.07 -1.15 -16.52
CA ASN A 259 2.39 0.13 -16.78
C ASN A 259 0.87 -0.07 -16.88
N GLU A 260 0.28 -0.67 -15.84
CA GLU A 260 -1.16 -0.95 -15.75
C GLU A 260 -1.61 -1.06 -14.29
N LEU A 261 -2.88 -0.80 -14.03
CA LEU A 261 -3.59 -1.12 -12.81
C LEU A 261 -4.43 -2.37 -13.02
N VAL A 262 -4.68 -3.12 -11.96
CA VAL A 262 -5.59 -4.28 -12.01
C VAL A 262 -6.83 -3.98 -11.16
N LEU A 263 -7.99 -4.00 -11.80
CA LEU A 263 -9.28 -4.02 -11.15
C LEU A 263 -9.61 -5.44 -10.72
N GLY A 264 -9.89 -5.65 -9.44
CA GLY A 264 -10.55 -6.84 -8.91
C GLY A 264 -11.99 -6.50 -8.52
N PHE A 265 -12.97 -7.22 -9.05
CA PHE A 265 -14.36 -7.09 -8.69
C PHE A 265 -14.89 -8.40 -8.11
N LEU A 266 -15.35 -8.36 -6.86
CA LEU A 266 -15.99 -9.47 -6.19
C LEU A 266 -17.47 -9.15 -6.01
N MET A 267 -18.33 -9.85 -6.76
CA MET A 267 -19.77 -9.67 -6.68
C MET A 267 -20.28 -9.87 -5.25
N GLY A 268 -21.11 -8.96 -4.78
CA GLY A 268 -21.74 -9.02 -3.48
C GLY A 268 -22.72 -10.20 -3.36
N ALA A 269 -22.88 -10.72 -2.16
CA ALA A 269 -23.76 -11.83 -1.88
C ALA A 269 -24.52 -11.61 -0.55
N ARG A 270 -25.41 -12.53 -0.20
CA ARG A 270 -26.10 -12.50 1.08
C ARG A 270 -25.11 -12.71 2.24
N HIS A 271 -25.38 -12.16 3.41
CA HIS A 271 -24.49 -12.14 4.60
C HIS A 271 -23.80 -13.47 4.93
N GLN A 272 -24.46 -14.60 4.74
CA GLN A 272 -23.89 -15.93 5.01
C GLN A 272 -22.75 -16.28 4.05
N HIS A 273 -22.90 -15.93 2.77
CA HIS A 273 -21.86 -16.13 1.77
C HIS A 273 -20.70 -15.13 1.93
N GLU A 274 -20.98 -13.92 2.40
CA GLU A 274 -19.93 -12.93 2.72
C GLU A 274 -19.05 -13.39 3.88
N LEU A 275 -19.65 -13.98 4.91
CA LEU A 275 -18.89 -14.59 6.01
C LEU A 275 -17.98 -15.71 5.49
N PHE A 276 -18.49 -16.56 4.58
CA PHE A 276 -17.69 -17.62 3.95
C PHE A 276 -16.55 -17.08 3.10
N LYS A 277 -16.76 -16.00 2.32
CA LYS A 277 -15.71 -15.30 1.56
C LYS A 277 -14.65 -14.71 2.49
N ALA A 278 -15.08 -14.03 3.57
CA ALA A 278 -14.18 -13.49 4.56
C ALA A 278 -13.33 -14.59 5.21
N MET A 279 -13.92 -15.75 5.55
CA MET A 279 -13.19 -16.89 6.09
C MET A 279 -12.15 -17.45 5.11
N LYS A 280 -12.47 -17.54 3.81
CA LYS A 280 -11.50 -17.98 2.77
C LYS A 280 -10.32 -17.01 2.63
N ILE A 281 -10.58 -15.70 2.69
CA ILE A 281 -9.54 -14.68 2.70
C ILE A 281 -8.63 -14.86 3.91
N LEU A 282 -9.21 -15.02 5.11
CA LEU A 282 -8.48 -15.22 6.34
C LEU A 282 -7.68 -16.54 6.37
N GLN A 283 -8.15 -17.58 5.69
CA GLN A 283 -7.43 -18.85 5.52
C GLN A 283 -6.30 -18.76 4.46
N ARG A 284 -6.03 -17.57 3.91
CA ARG A 284 -5.04 -17.36 2.85
C ARG A 284 -5.28 -18.19 1.57
N LYS A 285 -6.55 -18.41 1.21
CA LYS A 285 -6.97 -19.09 -0.01
C LYS A 285 -7.75 -18.16 -0.95
N PRO A 286 -7.24 -16.95 -1.29
CA PRO A 286 -7.96 -15.98 -2.12
C PRO A 286 -8.19 -16.48 -3.55
N ALA A 287 -7.35 -17.36 -4.07
CA ALA A 287 -7.49 -17.94 -5.40
C ALA A 287 -8.86 -18.65 -5.63
N ASN A 288 -9.57 -19.01 -4.56
CA ASN A 288 -10.88 -19.65 -4.62
C ASN A 288 -12.06 -18.65 -4.51
N LEU A 289 -11.80 -17.34 -4.54
CA LEU A 289 -12.86 -16.34 -4.60
C LEU A 289 -13.30 -16.13 -6.05
N PRO A 290 -14.61 -16.00 -6.32
CA PRO A 290 -15.12 -15.69 -7.66
C PRO A 290 -14.90 -14.21 -7.99
N MET A 291 -13.66 -13.79 -8.09
CA MET A 291 -13.27 -12.43 -8.41
C MET A 291 -13.02 -12.31 -9.90
N GLN A 292 -13.60 -11.29 -10.52
CA GLN A 292 -13.31 -10.90 -11.90
C GLN A 292 -12.14 -9.93 -11.90
N TYR A 293 -11.23 -10.06 -12.85
CA TYR A 293 -10.05 -9.20 -12.98
C TYR A 293 -10.02 -8.55 -14.36
N PHE A 294 -9.68 -7.27 -14.37
CA PHE A 294 -9.50 -6.47 -15.58
C PHE A 294 -8.25 -5.61 -15.41
N SER A 295 -7.43 -5.50 -16.45
CA SER A 295 -6.20 -4.69 -16.42
C SER A 295 -6.30 -3.54 -17.41
N GLY A 296 -5.79 -2.37 -17.03
CA GLY A 296 -5.75 -1.21 -17.89
C GLY A 296 -4.99 -0.03 -17.28
N LYS A 297 -4.80 1.01 -18.05
CA LYS A 297 -4.11 2.22 -17.59
C LYS A 297 -5.03 3.19 -16.88
N ASN A 298 -6.30 3.22 -17.27
CA ASN A 298 -7.30 4.13 -16.75
C ASN A 298 -8.55 3.34 -16.34
N ILE A 299 -8.96 3.50 -15.09
CA ILE A 299 -10.14 2.85 -14.53
C ILE A 299 -11.05 3.94 -13.98
N ALA A 300 -12.25 4.08 -14.56
CA ALA A 300 -13.27 5.01 -14.09
C ALA A 300 -14.35 4.23 -13.33
N CYS A 301 -14.57 4.60 -12.08
CA CYS A 301 -15.57 3.98 -11.20
C CYS A 301 -16.64 5.00 -10.82
N THR A 302 -17.88 4.81 -11.30
CA THR A 302 -19.03 5.60 -10.91
C THR A 302 -19.80 4.90 -9.79
N LEU A 303 -19.91 5.59 -8.66
CA LEU A 303 -20.68 5.13 -7.51
C LEU A 303 -22.15 5.55 -7.64
N HIS A 304 -23.06 4.61 -7.48
CA HIS A 304 -24.51 4.85 -7.53
C HIS A 304 -25.17 4.82 -6.14
N GLU A 305 -26.32 5.45 -6.02
CA GLU A 305 -27.30 5.37 -4.91
C GLU A 305 -26.83 5.98 -3.58
N LYS A 306 -25.71 5.52 -2.99
CA LYS A 306 -25.28 5.92 -1.64
C LYS A 306 -23.80 6.25 -1.62
N SER A 307 -23.44 7.22 -0.77
CA SER A 307 -22.03 7.51 -0.47
C SER A 307 -21.36 6.29 0.16
N TYR A 308 -20.09 6.07 -0.21
CA TYR A 308 -19.35 4.91 0.27
C TYR A 308 -17.91 5.30 0.65
N PRO A 309 -17.30 4.68 1.70
CA PRO A 309 -15.92 4.93 2.04
C PRO A 309 -14.97 4.35 0.98
N LEU A 310 -13.92 5.08 0.69
CA LEU A 310 -12.77 4.63 -0.07
C LEU A 310 -11.59 4.47 0.88
N GLN A 311 -10.91 3.34 0.85
CA GLN A 311 -9.59 3.20 1.45
C GLN A 311 -8.50 3.33 0.40
N VAL A 312 -7.34 3.86 0.79
CA VAL A 312 -6.16 4.02 -0.07
C VAL A 312 -4.92 3.69 0.76
N ASP A 313 -4.18 2.67 0.36
CA ASP A 313 -3.00 2.16 1.07
C ASP A 313 -3.24 1.96 2.58
N GLY A 314 -4.42 1.46 2.96
CA GLY A 314 -4.79 1.20 4.35
C GLY A 314 -5.33 2.41 5.14
N ASP A 315 -5.43 3.59 4.51
CA ASP A 315 -5.99 4.79 5.14
C ASP A 315 -7.41 5.08 4.64
N TYR A 316 -8.27 5.63 5.52
CA TYR A 316 -9.56 6.16 5.10
C TYR A 316 -9.34 7.44 4.28
N PHE A 317 -9.65 7.35 2.99
CA PHE A 317 -9.31 8.41 2.03
C PHE A 317 -9.95 9.74 2.39
N ARG A 318 -9.12 10.75 2.66
CA ARG A 318 -9.52 12.12 3.00
C ARG A 318 -10.47 12.23 4.21
N ASN A 319 -10.64 11.18 5.01
CA ASN A 319 -11.57 11.11 6.15
C ASN A 319 -13.03 11.43 5.78
N ARG A 320 -13.42 11.13 4.54
CA ARG A 320 -14.81 11.30 4.08
C ARG A 320 -15.20 10.23 3.06
N ASP A 321 -16.49 9.94 2.99
CA ASP A 321 -17.03 9.05 1.98
C ASP A 321 -17.00 9.71 0.60
N ILE A 322 -16.93 8.88 -0.44
CA ILE A 322 -17.19 9.28 -1.82
C ILE A 322 -18.69 9.49 -1.98
N GLU A 323 -19.05 10.61 -2.58
CA GLU A 323 -20.44 10.98 -2.79
C GLU A 323 -21.12 10.03 -3.80
N ALA A 324 -22.42 9.81 -3.60
CA ALA A 324 -23.25 9.13 -4.59
C ALA A 324 -23.24 9.90 -5.94
N GLU A 325 -23.52 9.16 -7.01
CA GLU A 325 -23.57 9.69 -8.39
C GLU A 325 -22.30 10.48 -8.78
N SER A 326 -21.15 10.06 -8.22
CA SER A 326 -19.85 10.63 -8.59
C SER A 326 -18.94 9.58 -9.20
N THR A 327 -18.07 10.03 -10.11
CA THR A 327 -17.03 9.19 -10.71
C THR A 327 -15.68 9.50 -10.09
N ILE A 328 -14.95 8.44 -9.75
CA ILE A 328 -13.56 8.47 -9.37
C ILE A 328 -12.77 7.84 -10.50
N GLU A 329 -11.70 8.48 -10.87
CA GLU A 329 -10.77 8.00 -11.86
C GLU A 329 -9.48 7.52 -11.20
N PHE A 330 -9.01 6.38 -11.64
CA PHE A 330 -7.74 5.79 -11.26
C PHE A 330 -6.90 5.66 -12.53
N SER A 331 -5.68 6.17 -12.49
CA SER A 331 -4.74 6.05 -13.61
C SER A 331 -3.39 5.58 -13.11
N ILE A 332 -2.60 4.99 -14.00
CA ILE A 332 -1.22 4.66 -13.71
C ILE A 332 -0.33 5.90 -13.87
N SER A 333 0.71 6.04 -13.07
CA SER A 333 1.67 7.14 -13.18
C SER A 333 2.29 7.18 -14.59
N PRO A 334 2.52 8.37 -15.18
CA PRO A 334 3.03 8.50 -16.55
C PRO A 334 4.44 7.93 -16.73
N LYS A 335 5.22 7.86 -15.67
CA LYS A 335 6.55 7.27 -15.64
C LYS A 335 6.80 6.57 -14.29
N PRO A 336 7.68 5.55 -14.25
CA PRO A 336 8.01 4.86 -13.01
C PRO A 336 8.90 5.71 -12.10
N ILE A 337 8.89 5.40 -10.81
CA ILE A 337 9.91 5.79 -9.85
C ILE A 337 11.02 4.73 -9.79
N ARG A 338 12.17 5.10 -9.22
CA ARG A 338 13.29 4.19 -8.96
C ARG A 338 13.26 3.75 -7.50
N VAL A 339 13.12 2.46 -7.26
CA VAL A 339 13.17 1.87 -5.91
C VAL A 339 14.49 1.11 -5.77
N LEU A 340 15.40 1.64 -4.94
CA LEU A 340 16.63 0.92 -4.58
C LEU A 340 16.24 -0.31 -3.76
N ILE A 341 16.72 -1.48 -4.13
CA ILE A 341 16.34 -2.75 -3.49
C ILE A 341 17.49 -3.33 -2.66
N PRO A 342 17.19 -4.11 -1.61
CA PRO A 342 18.19 -4.90 -0.89
C PRO A 342 19.01 -5.80 -1.83
N ALA A 343 20.32 -5.91 -1.60
CA ALA A 343 21.23 -6.65 -2.48
C ALA A 343 20.87 -8.13 -2.63
N PHE A 344 20.32 -8.76 -1.58
CA PHE A 344 19.89 -10.16 -1.63
C PHE A 344 18.69 -10.39 -2.58
N LEU A 345 17.82 -9.39 -2.77
CA LEU A 345 16.72 -9.47 -3.73
C LEU A 345 17.22 -9.47 -5.17
N GLU A 346 18.28 -8.74 -5.48
CA GLU A 346 18.89 -8.77 -6.81
C GLU A 346 19.30 -10.20 -7.20
N SER A 347 19.93 -10.93 -6.27
CA SER A 347 20.34 -12.31 -6.51
C SER A 347 19.18 -13.26 -6.78
N ASN A 348 18.01 -13.00 -6.18
CA ASN A 348 16.80 -13.78 -6.40
C ASN A 348 16.12 -13.44 -7.73
N LEU A 349 16.13 -12.18 -8.14
CA LEU A 349 15.60 -11.73 -9.43
C LEU A 349 16.39 -12.25 -10.62
N LEU A 350 17.70 -12.45 -10.46
CA LEU A 350 18.56 -13.00 -11.52
C LEU A 350 18.45 -14.53 -11.67
N LYS A 351 17.83 -15.21 -10.69
CA LYS A 351 17.64 -16.68 -10.70
C LYS A 351 16.24 -17.10 -11.14
N ALA A 352 15.29 -16.18 -11.22
CA ALA A 352 13.90 -16.41 -11.64
C ALA A 352 13.70 -16.11 -13.13
#